data_78ff9d7e701a2f462b05bb3d7b71129f
#
_entry.id   78ff9d7e701a2f462b05bb3d7b71129f
#
_cell.length_a   1.000
_cell.length_b   1.000
_cell.length_c   1.000
_cell.angle_alpha   90.00
_cell.angle_beta   90.00
_cell.angle_gamma   90.00
#
_symmetry.space_group_name_H-M   'P 1'
#
loop_
_entity.id
_entity.type
_entity.pdbx_description
1 polymer ?
#
loop_
_entity_poly.entity_id
_entity_poly.type
_entity_poly.pdbx_seq_one_letter_code
_entity_poly.pdbx_strand_id
1 'polypeptide(L)'
;MTPEKLKELKFQVRRHMNGEVAQIMKGLDDAYKANYGISLQHAKDIAMAEDLSPEDCTELWETGWRDLMLVAAAAMRRHDPKADVIVRWTMSVPTIEMADALPFLLTGYMTDIEKLVVDLHERDMGFDFAIICSTVARALIARDDQRFYAAAPPQPSQLRDVWLESFAPVVTLAVALLNFAILRGEWSYAEARSISFLARQWCRLQRYGCIFEYDVPGVMHKVMQVASQRPDPNAILVARDIEDENAMVKSSL
;
A
#
# COMPACT_ATOMS: atom_id res chain seq x y z
N MET A 1 -14.21 -4.01 -22.67
CA MET A 1 -13.20 -3.26 -23.49
C MET A 1 -13.21 -3.73 -24.94
N THR A 2 -13.00 -2.84 -25.95
CA THR A 2 -12.90 -3.27 -27.35
C THR A 2 -11.53 -3.86 -27.67
N PRO A 3 -11.42 -4.79 -28.64
CA PRO A 3 -10.13 -5.35 -29.05
C PRO A 3 -9.13 -4.29 -29.53
N GLU A 4 -9.64 -3.24 -30.19
CA GLU A 4 -8.84 -2.10 -30.67
C GLU A 4 -8.24 -1.31 -29.52
N LYS A 5 -9.04 -1.01 -28.49
CA LYS A 5 -8.58 -0.31 -27.28
C LYS A 5 -7.52 -1.12 -26.52
N LEU A 6 -7.73 -2.42 -26.38
CA LEU A 6 -6.73 -3.30 -25.78
C LEU A 6 -5.42 -3.34 -26.59
N LYS A 7 -5.51 -3.35 -27.92
CA LYS A 7 -4.33 -3.31 -28.80
C LYS A 7 -3.56 -2.01 -28.65
N GLU A 8 -4.27 -0.89 -28.56
CA GLU A 8 -3.66 0.43 -28.36
C GLU A 8 -2.94 0.50 -26.99
N LEU A 9 -3.59 0.07 -25.91
CA LEU A 9 -2.95 0.01 -24.58
C LEU A 9 -1.69 -0.86 -24.57
N LYS A 10 -1.72 -2.02 -25.23
CA LYS A 10 -0.54 -2.88 -25.39
C LYS A 10 0.57 -2.19 -26.18
N PHE A 11 0.22 -1.37 -27.16
CA PHE A 11 1.18 -0.59 -27.92
C PHE A 11 1.81 0.50 -27.07
N GLN A 12 1.01 1.25 -26.29
CA GLN A 12 1.49 2.27 -25.38
C GLN A 12 2.44 1.68 -24.31
N VAL A 13 2.09 0.55 -23.70
CA VAL A 13 2.96 -0.18 -22.78
C VAL A 13 4.30 -0.52 -23.43
N ARG A 14 4.28 -1.05 -24.66
CA ARG A 14 5.52 -1.40 -25.40
C ARG A 14 6.41 -0.20 -25.69
N ARG A 15 5.84 0.98 -25.91
CA ARG A 15 6.64 2.21 -26.14
C ARG A 15 7.47 2.62 -24.93
N HIS A 16 7.05 2.23 -23.72
CA HIS A 16 7.72 2.53 -22.46
C HIS A 16 8.45 1.32 -21.88
N MET A 17 8.63 0.25 -22.68
CA MET A 17 9.24 -0.98 -22.19
C MET A 17 10.69 -0.75 -21.74
N ASN A 18 11.05 -1.43 -20.66
CA ASN A 18 12.41 -1.56 -20.18
C ASN A 18 12.77 -3.05 -20.12
N GLY A 19 13.45 -3.52 -21.17
CA GLY A 19 13.78 -4.93 -21.31
C GLY A 19 14.73 -5.45 -20.23
N GLU A 20 15.63 -4.61 -19.72
CA GLU A 20 16.53 -4.97 -18.61
C GLU A 20 15.75 -5.22 -17.32
N VAL A 21 14.86 -4.29 -16.96
CA VAL A 21 13.98 -4.45 -15.78
C VAL A 21 13.10 -5.68 -15.93
N ALA A 22 12.47 -5.88 -17.11
CA ALA A 22 11.64 -7.04 -17.36
C ALA A 22 12.41 -8.35 -17.22
N GLN A 23 13.66 -8.40 -17.68
CA GLN A 23 14.52 -9.58 -17.58
C GLN A 23 14.94 -9.86 -16.12
N ILE A 24 15.32 -8.83 -15.37
CA ILE A 24 15.66 -8.97 -13.94
C ILE A 24 14.45 -9.50 -13.18
N MET A 25 13.27 -8.93 -13.39
CA MET A 25 12.03 -9.36 -12.71
C MET A 25 11.68 -10.80 -13.06
N LYS A 26 11.81 -11.19 -14.33
CA LYS A 26 11.59 -12.58 -14.76
C LYS A 26 12.55 -13.56 -14.10
N GLY A 27 13.79 -13.14 -13.86
CA GLY A 27 14.77 -13.95 -13.13
C GLY A 27 14.46 -14.13 -11.64
N LEU A 28 13.69 -13.22 -11.06
CA LEU A 28 13.24 -13.29 -9.67
C LEU A 28 11.93 -14.08 -9.52
N ASP A 29 10.98 -13.84 -10.42
CA ASP A 29 9.66 -14.49 -10.39
C ASP A 29 8.98 -14.38 -11.78
N ASP A 30 8.72 -15.53 -12.44
CA ASP A 30 8.08 -15.59 -13.77
C ASP A 30 6.57 -15.83 -13.65
N ALA A 31 5.91 -15.19 -12.68
CA ALA A 31 4.50 -15.39 -12.38
C ALA A 31 3.54 -14.63 -13.32
N TYR A 32 4.02 -13.66 -14.10
CA TYR A 32 3.20 -12.89 -15.03
C TYR A 32 3.10 -13.54 -16.41
N LYS A 33 1.93 -13.47 -17.05
CA LYS A 33 1.76 -13.90 -18.45
C LYS A 33 2.59 -13.05 -19.43
N ALA A 34 2.82 -11.78 -19.10
CA ALA A 34 3.73 -10.90 -19.82
C ALA A 34 4.21 -9.76 -18.89
N ASN A 35 5.45 -9.31 -19.12
CA ASN A 35 6.08 -8.20 -18.41
C ASN A 35 6.99 -7.44 -19.36
N TYR A 36 6.73 -6.15 -19.54
CA TYR A 36 7.55 -5.23 -20.35
C TYR A 36 8.41 -4.30 -19.50
N GLY A 37 8.30 -4.37 -18.18
CA GLY A 37 9.14 -3.63 -17.23
C GLY A 37 8.86 -2.13 -17.18
N ILE A 38 7.64 -1.65 -17.48
CA ILE A 38 7.33 -0.23 -17.35
C ILE A 38 7.40 0.20 -15.88
N SER A 39 7.74 1.48 -15.66
CA SER A 39 7.73 2.05 -14.32
C SER A 39 6.31 2.31 -13.83
N LEU A 40 6.13 2.43 -12.50
CA LEU A 40 4.85 2.84 -11.90
C LEU A 40 4.40 4.22 -12.42
N GLN A 41 5.35 5.13 -12.72
CA GLN A 41 5.01 6.43 -13.28
C GLN A 41 4.42 6.29 -14.69
N HIS A 42 5.06 5.52 -15.57
CA HIS A 42 4.51 5.28 -16.92
C HIS A 42 3.13 4.62 -16.86
N ALA A 43 2.90 3.68 -15.92
CA ALA A 43 1.59 3.09 -15.75
C ALA A 43 0.52 4.14 -15.36
N LYS A 44 0.86 5.08 -14.47
CA LYS A 44 -0.02 6.20 -14.10
C LYS A 44 -0.28 7.13 -15.29
N ASP A 45 0.76 7.47 -16.06
CA ASP A 45 0.64 8.37 -17.21
C ASP A 45 -0.29 7.78 -18.27
N ILE A 46 -0.15 6.48 -18.58
CA ILE A 46 -1.06 5.75 -19.48
C ILE A 46 -2.48 5.75 -18.91
N ALA A 47 -2.65 5.42 -17.63
CA ALA A 47 -3.95 5.40 -16.98
C ALA A 47 -4.65 6.76 -16.97
N MET A 48 -3.89 7.86 -16.86
CA MET A 48 -4.43 9.23 -16.89
C MET A 48 -4.81 9.67 -18.30
N ALA A 49 -4.09 9.20 -19.32
CA ALA A 49 -4.35 9.54 -20.72
C ALA A 49 -5.58 8.83 -21.30
N GLU A 50 -5.98 7.71 -20.67
CA GLU A 50 -7.04 6.84 -21.18
C GLU A 50 -8.32 6.97 -20.33
N ASP A 51 -9.48 7.01 -21.01
CA ASP A 51 -10.78 6.90 -20.35
C ASP A 51 -11.15 5.41 -20.21
N LEU A 52 -10.78 4.83 -19.08
CA LEU A 52 -11.03 3.42 -18.74
C LEU A 52 -12.17 3.32 -17.75
N SER A 53 -13.23 2.57 -18.09
CA SER A 53 -14.31 2.26 -17.17
C SER A 53 -13.85 1.25 -16.08
N PRO A 54 -14.60 1.07 -14.97
CA PRO A 54 -14.32 0.01 -13.99
C PRO A 54 -14.26 -1.38 -14.60
N GLU A 55 -15.11 -1.65 -15.57
CA GLU A 55 -15.15 -2.92 -16.31
C GLU A 55 -13.88 -3.09 -17.16
N ASP A 56 -13.45 -2.03 -17.88
CA ASP A 56 -12.20 -2.04 -18.64
C ASP A 56 -11.02 -2.31 -17.71
N CYS A 57 -10.98 -1.67 -16.53
CA CYS A 57 -9.92 -1.90 -15.54
C CYS A 57 -9.90 -3.37 -15.07
N THR A 58 -11.08 -3.96 -14.83
CA THR A 58 -11.17 -5.36 -14.42
C THR A 58 -10.68 -6.30 -15.52
N GLU A 59 -11.08 -6.07 -16.77
CA GLU A 59 -10.58 -6.86 -17.91
C GLU A 59 -9.06 -6.75 -18.08
N LEU A 60 -8.47 -5.53 -17.90
CA LEU A 60 -7.03 -5.34 -17.95
C LEU A 60 -6.31 -6.10 -16.83
N TRP A 61 -6.86 -6.07 -15.61
CA TRP A 61 -6.32 -6.83 -14.48
C TRP A 61 -6.30 -8.34 -14.76
N GLU A 62 -7.40 -8.87 -15.31
CA GLU A 62 -7.56 -10.29 -15.63
C GLU A 62 -6.65 -10.78 -16.77
N THR A 63 -6.04 -9.87 -17.54
CA THR A 63 -5.05 -10.26 -18.55
C THR A 63 -3.86 -11.02 -17.96
N GLY A 64 -3.51 -10.75 -16.70
CA GLY A 64 -2.31 -11.27 -16.05
C GLY A 64 -1.00 -10.72 -16.62
N TRP A 65 -1.06 -9.62 -17.40
CA TRP A 65 0.12 -8.88 -17.86
C TRP A 65 0.45 -7.83 -16.78
N ARG A 66 1.66 -7.91 -16.22
CA ARG A 66 2.10 -7.01 -15.15
C ARG A 66 1.77 -5.55 -15.45
N ASP A 67 2.19 -5.08 -16.60
CA ASP A 67 2.09 -3.67 -16.96
C ASP A 67 0.64 -3.22 -17.14
N LEU A 68 -0.23 -4.07 -17.68
CA LEU A 68 -1.66 -3.80 -17.79
C LEU A 68 -2.36 -3.86 -16.44
N MET A 69 -1.93 -4.73 -15.53
CA MET A 69 -2.43 -4.75 -14.15
C MET A 69 -2.07 -3.45 -13.41
N LEU A 70 -0.86 -2.91 -13.61
CA LEU A 70 -0.47 -1.62 -13.05
C LEU A 70 -1.31 -0.46 -13.60
N VAL A 71 -1.55 -0.44 -14.92
CA VAL A 71 -2.44 0.56 -15.56
C VAL A 71 -3.86 0.44 -15.02
N ALA A 72 -4.38 -0.79 -14.89
CA ALA A 72 -5.70 -1.06 -14.33
C ALA A 72 -5.84 -0.51 -12.90
N ALA A 73 -4.87 -0.79 -12.03
CA ALA A 73 -4.86 -0.30 -10.65
C ALA A 73 -4.83 1.23 -10.59
N ALA A 74 -3.97 1.86 -11.40
CA ALA A 74 -3.87 3.32 -11.46
C ALA A 74 -5.16 3.98 -11.99
N ALA A 75 -5.81 3.39 -13.00
CA ALA A 75 -7.05 3.90 -13.57
C ALA A 75 -8.26 3.70 -12.65
N MET A 76 -8.36 2.53 -12.01
CA MET A 76 -9.45 2.17 -11.10
C MET A 76 -9.56 3.14 -9.92
N ARG A 77 -8.46 3.75 -9.50
CA ARG A 77 -8.44 4.76 -8.42
C ARG A 77 -9.44 5.89 -8.63
N ARG A 78 -9.70 6.32 -9.88
CA ARG A 78 -10.64 7.40 -10.21
C ARG A 78 -12.08 7.04 -9.91
N HIS A 79 -12.39 5.77 -9.81
CA HIS A 79 -13.73 5.23 -9.65
C HIS A 79 -14.06 4.87 -8.20
N ASP A 80 -13.08 5.01 -7.27
CA ASP A 80 -13.22 4.65 -5.85
C ASP A 80 -13.95 3.29 -5.68
N PRO A 81 -13.35 2.19 -6.11
CA PRO A 81 -14.01 0.90 -6.18
C PRO A 81 -14.40 0.38 -4.81
N LYS A 82 -15.48 -0.40 -4.76
CA LYS A 82 -15.88 -1.10 -3.54
C LYS A 82 -14.87 -2.18 -3.15
N ALA A 83 -14.79 -2.48 -1.84
CA ALA A 83 -13.87 -3.46 -1.29
C ALA A 83 -13.98 -4.83 -1.95
N ASP A 84 -15.19 -5.32 -2.25
CA ASP A 84 -15.42 -6.64 -2.85
C ASP A 84 -14.81 -6.79 -4.26
N VAL A 85 -14.69 -5.72 -5.02
CA VAL A 85 -13.99 -5.72 -6.32
C VAL A 85 -12.50 -5.96 -6.10
N ILE A 86 -11.91 -5.26 -5.15
CA ILE A 86 -10.48 -5.32 -4.88
C ILE A 86 -10.11 -6.63 -4.18
N VAL A 87 -10.96 -7.16 -3.31
CA VAL A 87 -10.77 -8.50 -2.72
C VAL A 87 -10.63 -9.57 -3.81
N ARG A 88 -11.41 -9.48 -4.89
CA ARG A 88 -11.24 -10.40 -6.04
C ARG A 88 -9.90 -10.20 -6.74
N TRP A 89 -9.42 -8.97 -6.88
CA TRP A 89 -8.13 -8.68 -7.50
C TRP A 89 -6.97 -9.24 -6.68
N THR A 90 -7.01 -9.09 -5.34
CA THR A 90 -5.94 -9.59 -4.47
C THR A 90 -5.77 -11.10 -4.54
N MET A 91 -6.82 -11.86 -4.89
CA MET A 91 -6.73 -13.32 -5.10
C MET A 91 -5.78 -13.71 -6.25
N SER A 92 -5.57 -12.84 -7.20
CA SER A 92 -4.72 -13.05 -8.38
C SER A 92 -3.42 -12.24 -8.35
N VAL A 93 -3.06 -11.64 -7.22
CA VAL A 93 -1.77 -10.98 -7.03
C VAL A 93 -0.65 -12.02 -7.08
N PRO A 94 0.21 -12.00 -8.12
CA PRO A 94 1.14 -13.11 -8.33
C PRO A 94 2.46 -12.93 -7.60
N THR A 95 2.85 -11.70 -7.22
CA THR A 95 4.20 -11.38 -6.72
C THR A 95 4.15 -10.36 -5.58
N ILE A 96 5.23 -10.33 -4.79
CA ILE A 96 5.46 -9.29 -3.76
C ILE A 96 5.45 -7.89 -4.38
N GLU A 97 6.01 -7.74 -5.58
CA GLU A 97 6.05 -6.44 -6.27
C GLU A 97 4.64 -5.93 -6.57
N MET A 98 3.73 -6.78 -7.02
CA MET A 98 2.34 -6.38 -7.26
C MET A 98 1.60 -6.13 -5.93
N ALA A 99 1.89 -6.91 -4.88
CA ALA A 99 1.36 -6.66 -3.54
C ALA A 99 1.79 -5.29 -2.98
N ASP A 100 3.00 -4.83 -3.28
CA ASP A 100 3.49 -3.49 -2.93
C ASP A 100 2.90 -2.39 -3.84
N ALA A 101 2.72 -2.68 -5.13
CA ALA A 101 2.24 -1.71 -6.11
C ALA A 101 0.74 -1.38 -5.94
N LEU A 102 -0.08 -2.37 -5.61
CA LEU A 102 -1.53 -2.21 -5.48
C LEU A 102 -1.91 -1.18 -4.40
N PRO A 103 -1.35 -1.18 -3.18
CA PRO A 103 -1.57 -0.13 -2.19
C PRO A 103 -1.11 1.25 -2.65
N PHE A 104 0.01 1.32 -3.35
CA PHE A 104 0.57 2.57 -3.86
C PHE A 104 -0.27 3.19 -4.98
N LEU A 105 -0.83 2.38 -5.85
CA LEU A 105 -1.62 2.86 -7.00
C LEU A 105 -3.09 3.07 -6.66
N LEU A 106 -3.66 2.26 -5.78
CA LEU A 106 -5.10 2.16 -5.60
C LEU A 106 -5.54 2.11 -4.14
N THR A 107 -5.27 1.01 -3.41
CA THR A 107 -5.99 0.70 -2.17
C THR A 107 -5.73 1.67 -1.03
N GLY A 108 -4.56 2.31 -0.98
CA GLY A 108 -4.26 3.36 0.00
C GLY A 108 -5.08 4.65 -0.16
N TYR A 109 -5.87 4.76 -1.21
CA TYR A 109 -6.68 5.95 -1.53
C TYR A 109 -8.18 5.68 -1.56
N MET A 110 -8.60 4.45 -1.32
CA MET A 110 -10.02 4.08 -1.28
C MET A 110 -10.73 4.71 -0.09
N THR A 111 -12.00 5.03 -0.26
CA THR A 111 -12.87 5.45 0.85
C THR A 111 -13.30 4.27 1.70
N ASP A 112 -13.57 3.12 1.10
CA ASP A 112 -14.02 1.88 1.77
C ASP A 112 -12.85 1.00 2.28
N ILE A 113 -11.84 1.66 2.88
CA ILE A 113 -10.62 0.98 3.32
C ILE A 113 -10.85 0.04 4.51
N GLU A 114 -11.77 0.41 5.42
CA GLU A 114 -12.07 -0.40 6.60
C GLU A 114 -12.65 -1.74 6.19
N LYS A 115 -13.63 -1.74 5.29
CA LYS A 115 -14.21 -2.97 4.78
C LYS A 115 -13.18 -3.82 4.03
N LEU A 116 -12.33 -3.21 3.21
CA LEU A 116 -11.27 -3.93 2.52
C LEU A 116 -10.32 -4.63 3.50
N VAL A 117 -9.90 -3.92 4.56
CA VAL A 117 -9.02 -4.47 5.59
C VAL A 117 -9.68 -5.65 6.31
N VAL A 118 -10.95 -5.53 6.68
CA VAL A 118 -11.71 -6.60 7.34
C VAL A 118 -11.83 -7.82 6.43
N ASP A 119 -12.29 -7.63 5.18
CA ASP A 119 -12.52 -8.71 4.23
C ASP A 119 -11.21 -9.49 3.92
N LEU A 120 -10.08 -8.78 3.74
CA LEU A 120 -8.78 -9.41 3.51
C LEU A 120 -8.20 -10.06 4.78
N HIS A 121 -8.42 -9.46 5.95
CA HIS A 121 -7.97 -10.02 7.22
C HIS A 121 -8.71 -11.35 7.54
N GLU A 122 -10.01 -11.41 7.29
CA GLU A 122 -10.80 -12.64 7.47
C GLU A 122 -10.35 -13.75 6.52
N ARG A 123 -9.93 -13.40 5.32
CA ARG A 123 -9.43 -14.35 4.34
C ARG A 123 -8.01 -14.85 4.67
N ASP A 124 -7.13 -13.94 5.04
CA ASP A 124 -5.71 -14.15 5.43
C ASP A 124 -4.97 -15.16 4.52
N MET A 125 -5.00 -14.94 3.22
CA MET A 125 -4.40 -15.81 2.22
C MET A 125 -3.36 -15.06 1.38
N GLY A 126 -2.33 -15.78 0.92
CA GLY A 126 -1.34 -15.25 0.00
C GLY A 126 -0.66 -13.97 0.51
N PHE A 127 -0.88 -12.85 -0.18
CA PHE A 127 -0.32 -11.54 0.19
C PHE A 127 -1.30 -10.65 0.97
N ASP A 128 -2.45 -11.15 1.40
CA ASP A 128 -3.51 -10.33 2.00
C ASP A 128 -3.01 -9.49 3.17
N PHE A 129 -2.30 -10.10 4.13
CA PHE A 129 -1.78 -9.37 5.28
C PHE A 129 -0.75 -8.30 4.89
N ALA A 130 0.12 -8.58 3.93
CA ALA A 130 1.06 -7.59 3.40
C ALA A 130 0.34 -6.43 2.70
N ILE A 131 -0.69 -6.73 1.91
CA ILE A 131 -1.51 -5.72 1.21
C ILE A 131 -2.22 -4.82 2.21
N ILE A 132 -2.87 -5.36 3.25
CA ILE A 132 -3.60 -4.52 4.21
C ILE A 132 -2.66 -3.64 5.03
N CYS A 133 -1.50 -4.13 5.49
CA CYS A 133 -0.51 -3.32 6.18
C CYS A 133 0.00 -2.17 5.29
N SER A 134 0.35 -2.47 4.05
CA SER A 134 0.79 -1.46 3.07
C SER A 134 -0.33 -0.49 2.69
N THR A 135 -1.58 -0.96 2.60
CA THR A 135 -2.77 -0.14 2.33
C THR A 135 -2.98 0.89 3.44
N VAL A 136 -2.96 0.46 4.70
CA VAL A 136 -3.14 1.36 5.84
C VAL A 136 -1.97 2.34 5.95
N ALA A 137 -0.73 1.88 5.74
CA ALA A 137 0.43 2.77 5.69
C ALA A 137 0.31 3.86 4.61
N ARG A 138 -0.15 3.51 3.41
CA ARG A 138 -0.39 4.46 2.31
C ARG A 138 -1.55 5.39 2.60
N ALA A 139 -2.60 4.91 3.23
CA ALA A 139 -3.73 5.75 3.63
C ALA A 139 -3.30 6.80 4.67
N LEU A 140 -2.41 6.46 5.60
CA LEU A 140 -1.84 7.44 6.54
C LEU A 140 -1.06 8.53 5.79
N ILE A 141 -0.20 8.15 4.82
CA ILE A 141 0.55 9.10 3.99
C ILE A 141 -0.41 9.98 3.17
N ALA A 142 -1.38 9.39 2.49
CA ALA A 142 -2.29 10.13 1.62
C ALA A 142 -3.10 11.19 2.38
N ARG A 143 -3.50 10.88 3.61
CA ARG A 143 -4.18 11.83 4.49
C ARG A 143 -3.25 12.92 5.01
N ASP A 144 -1.99 12.59 5.27
CA ASP A 144 -0.97 13.55 5.66
C ASP A 144 -0.64 14.52 4.50
N ASP A 145 -0.50 14.00 3.28
CA ASP A 145 -0.25 14.78 2.07
C ASP A 145 -1.41 15.74 1.73
N GLN A 146 -2.65 15.29 1.85
CA GLN A 146 -3.83 16.15 1.61
C GLN A 146 -3.84 17.38 2.50
N ARG A 147 -3.28 17.29 3.69
CA ARG A 147 -3.13 18.40 4.61
C ARG A 147 -2.12 19.45 4.14
N PHE A 148 -0.98 19.03 3.58
CA PHE A 148 0.07 19.95 3.10
C PHE A 148 -0.34 20.70 1.83
N TYR A 149 -1.20 20.10 1.01
CA TYR A 149 -1.67 20.66 -0.26
C TYR A 149 -3.01 21.39 -0.15
N ALA A 150 -3.61 21.46 1.04
CA ALA A 150 -4.78 22.30 1.25
C ALA A 150 -4.40 23.78 1.06
N ALA A 151 -5.18 24.51 0.26
CA ALA A 151 -4.93 25.92 -0.10
C ALA A 151 -4.88 26.87 1.12
N ALA A 152 -5.38 26.43 2.27
CA ALA A 152 -5.20 27.09 3.56
C ALA A 152 -5.02 26.01 4.65
N PRO A 153 -3.87 25.93 5.33
CA PRO A 153 -3.72 25.02 6.47
C PRO A 153 -4.76 25.41 7.54
N PRO A 154 -5.49 24.42 8.08
CA PRO A 154 -6.48 24.68 9.13
C PRO A 154 -5.79 25.32 10.35
N GLN A 155 -6.48 26.23 11.03
CA GLN A 155 -6.01 26.81 12.27
C GLN A 155 -5.76 25.72 13.32
N PRO A 156 -4.77 25.88 14.23
CA PRO A 156 -4.44 24.87 15.26
C PRO A 156 -5.65 24.37 16.07
N SER A 157 -6.64 25.21 16.32
CA SER A 157 -7.88 24.83 17.00
C SER A 157 -8.84 23.97 16.16
N GLN A 158 -8.76 24.06 14.84
CA GLN A 158 -9.57 23.28 13.90
C GLN A 158 -8.86 21.96 13.50
N LEU A 159 -7.55 21.88 13.70
CA LEU A 159 -6.74 20.71 13.39
C LEU A 159 -7.24 19.47 14.13
N ARG A 160 -7.64 19.63 15.37
CA ARG A 160 -8.08 18.49 16.21
C ARG A 160 -9.32 17.80 15.64
N ASP A 161 -10.33 18.54 15.26
CA ASP A 161 -11.62 17.98 14.84
C ASP A 161 -11.55 17.37 13.43
N VAL A 162 -10.94 18.08 12.48
CA VAL A 162 -10.69 17.58 11.11
C VAL A 162 -9.80 16.34 11.11
N TRP A 163 -8.84 16.27 12.03
CA TRP A 163 -7.96 15.13 12.16
C TRP A 163 -8.63 13.91 12.75
N LEU A 164 -9.44 14.08 13.79
CA LEU A 164 -10.17 12.99 14.41
C LEU A 164 -11.14 12.35 13.42
N GLU A 165 -11.83 13.14 12.60
CA GLU A 165 -12.79 12.60 11.64
C GLU A 165 -12.12 11.83 10.48
N SER A 166 -11.01 12.32 9.95
CA SER A 166 -10.37 11.72 8.76
C SER A 166 -9.30 10.67 9.07
N PHE A 167 -8.59 10.80 10.19
CA PHE A 167 -7.50 9.92 10.57
C PHE A 167 -7.89 8.83 11.56
N ALA A 168 -8.85 9.08 12.46
CA ALA A 168 -9.17 8.14 13.53
C ALA A 168 -9.46 6.71 13.02
N PRO A 169 -10.23 6.50 11.96
CA PRO A 169 -10.47 5.15 11.45
C PRO A 169 -9.17 4.47 11.00
N VAL A 170 -8.33 5.15 10.24
CA VAL A 170 -7.07 4.58 9.72
C VAL A 170 -6.04 4.36 10.82
N VAL A 171 -6.00 5.24 11.82
CA VAL A 171 -5.15 5.08 13.00
C VAL A 171 -5.59 3.86 13.80
N THR A 172 -6.89 3.66 13.98
CA THR A 172 -7.45 2.47 14.67
C THR A 172 -7.05 1.19 13.92
N LEU A 173 -7.16 1.16 12.59
CA LEU A 173 -6.70 0.03 11.78
C LEU A 173 -5.20 -0.22 11.93
N ALA A 174 -4.38 0.85 11.93
CA ALA A 174 -2.93 0.72 12.10
C ALA A 174 -2.58 0.07 13.45
N VAL A 175 -3.20 0.51 14.54
CA VAL A 175 -3.02 -0.08 15.89
C VAL A 175 -3.43 -1.54 15.90
N ALA A 176 -4.60 -1.86 15.34
CA ALA A 176 -5.11 -3.23 15.29
C ALA A 176 -4.16 -4.15 14.51
N LEU A 177 -3.69 -3.72 13.33
CA LEU A 177 -2.78 -4.51 12.49
C LEU A 177 -1.40 -4.70 13.13
N LEU A 178 -0.84 -3.68 13.78
CA LEU A 178 0.43 -3.81 14.50
C LEU A 178 0.30 -4.75 15.71
N ASN A 179 -0.79 -4.68 16.45
CA ASN A 179 -1.06 -5.63 17.54
C ASN A 179 -1.27 -7.05 17.00
N PHE A 180 -1.98 -7.22 15.89
CA PHE A 180 -2.15 -8.53 15.26
C PHE A 180 -0.81 -9.09 14.76
N ALA A 181 0.04 -8.28 14.13
CA ALA A 181 1.39 -8.69 13.74
C ALA A 181 2.23 -9.18 14.93
N ILE A 182 2.11 -8.50 16.09
CA ILE A 182 2.76 -8.91 17.35
C ILE A 182 2.26 -10.29 17.79
N LEU A 183 0.95 -10.51 17.79
CA LEU A 183 0.32 -11.76 18.22
C LEU A 183 0.60 -12.94 17.29
N ARG A 184 0.61 -12.69 15.99
CA ARG A 184 0.84 -13.72 14.96
C ARG A 184 2.20 -14.37 15.08
N GLY A 185 3.17 -13.59 15.37
CA GLY A 185 4.45 -14.13 15.81
C GLY A 185 5.44 -14.45 14.69
N GLU A 186 5.07 -14.95 13.53
CA GLU A 186 5.93 -15.28 12.40
C GLU A 186 5.53 -14.44 11.18
N TRP A 187 6.53 -13.97 10.42
CA TRP A 187 6.29 -13.11 9.26
C TRP A 187 7.06 -13.61 8.04
N SER A 188 6.38 -13.74 6.92
CA SER A 188 7.04 -13.87 5.62
C SER A 188 7.81 -12.59 5.29
N TYR A 189 8.70 -12.64 4.30
CA TYR A 189 9.43 -11.44 3.85
C TYR A 189 8.49 -10.31 3.38
N ALA A 190 7.41 -10.65 2.66
CA ALA A 190 6.41 -9.68 2.23
C ALA A 190 5.71 -9.00 3.41
N GLU A 191 5.32 -9.78 4.41
CA GLU A 191 4.68 -9.28 5.63
C GLU A 191 5.65 -8.42 6.45
N ALA A 192 6.90 -8.85 6.64
CA ALA A 192 7.90 -8.07 7.36
C ALA A 192 8.13 -6.69 6.72
N ARG A 193 8.25 -6.62 5.39
CA ARG A 193 8.37 -5.35 4.67
C ARG A 193 7.16 -4.44 4.87
N SER A 194 5.95 -4.98 4.79
CA SER A 194 4.72 -4.21 4.94
C SER A 194 4.47 -3.79 6.38
N ILE A 195 4.78 -4.63 7.36
CA ILE A 195 4.77 -4.29 8.79
C ILE A 195 5.78 -3.17 9.07
N SER A 196 7.02 -3.30 8.57
CA SER A 196 8.05 -2.28 8.68
C SER A 196 7.57 -0.94 8.08
N PHE A 197 6.95 -0.99 6.90
CA PHE A 197 6.40 0.21 6.26
C PHE A 197 5.29 0.85 7.10
N LEU A 198 4.34 0.07 7.61
CA LEU A 198 3.27 0.55 8.49
C LEU A 198 3.84 1.13 9.78
N ALA A 199 4.77 0.43 10.42
CA ALA A 199 5.40 0.83 11.65
C ALA A 199 6.15 2.17 11.50
N ARG A 200 6.88 2.37 10.41
CA ARG A 200 7.55 3.64 10.11
C ARG A 200 6.57 4.79 9.96
N GLN A 201 5.45 4.59 9.25
CA GLN A 201 4.42 5.62 9.16
C GLN A 201 3.80 5.91 10.52
N TRP A 202 3.59 4.88 11.33
CA TRP A 202 3.15 5.02 12.72
C TRP A 202 4.14 5.84 13.56
N CYS A 203 5.44 5.57 13.47
CA CYS A 203 6.49 6.36 14.14
C CYS A 203 6.42 7.85 13.78
N ARG A 204 6.20 8.17 12.50
CA ARG A 204 6.09 9.56 12.02
C ARG A 204 4.94 10.32 12.63
N LEU A 205 3.87 9.64 13.05
CA LEU A 205 2.75 10.27 13.76
C LEU A 205 3.14 10.80 15.15
N GLN A 206 4.29 10.39 15.71
CA GLN A 206 4.78 10.93 17.01
C GLN A 206 5.01 12.45 16.95
N ARG A 207 5.34 13.01 15.78
CA ARG A 207 5.45 14.47 15.59
C ARG A 207 4.15 15.22 15.89
N TYR A 208 3.03 14.49 15.93
CA TYR A 208 1.71 15.02 16.27
C TYR A 208 1.25 14.60 17.66
N GLY A 209 2.15 14.17 18.53
CA GLY A 209 1.92 13.45 19.79
C GLY A 209 0.93 14.05 20.79
N CYS A 210 0.57 15.33 20.65
CA CYS A 210 -0.48 15.96 21.45
C CYS A 210 -1.91 15.76 20.88
N ILE A 211 -2.06 15.15 19.70
CA ILE A 211 -3.33 15.07 18.97
C ILE A 211 -3.96 13.69 19.11
N PHE A 212 -3.16 12.64 19.37
CA PHE A 212 -3.64 11.27 19.45
C PHE A 212 -3.61 10.75 20.87
N GLU A 213 -4.74 10.27 21.35
CA GLU A 213 -4.87 9.51 22.62
C GLU A 213 -4.24 8.10 22.52
N TYR A 214 -3.57 7.79 21.40
CA TYR A 214 -2.95 6.51 21.16
C TYR A 214 -1.49 6.48 21.64
N ASP A 215 -1.15 5.46 22.40
CA ASP A 215 0.22 5.22 22.87
C ASP A 215 1.11 4.71 21.71
N VAL A 216 1.47 5.60 20.77
CA VAL A 216 2.36 5.28 19.67
C VAL A 216 3.69 4.71 20.16
N PRO A 217 4.39 5.34 21.14
CA PRO A 217 5.64 4.80 21.66
C PRO A 217 5.48 3.41 22.27
N GLY A 218 4.40 3.13 23.00
CA GLY A 218 4.15 1.81 23.60
C GLY A 218 3.89 0.72 22.57
N VAL A 219 3.11 0.99 21.53
CA VAL A 219 2.88 0.04 20.45
C VAL A 219 4.20 -0.25 19.72
N MET A 220 4.99 0.78 19.40
CA MET A 220 6.27 0.61 18.73
C MET A 220 7.28 -0.18 19.57
N HIS A 221 7.34 0.10 20.88
CA HIS A 221 8.20 -0.65 21.79
C HIS A 221 7.87 -2.16 21.77
N LYS A 222 6.58 -2.51 21.80
CA LYS A 222 6.13 -3.92 21.72
C LYS A 222 6.54 -4.58 20.39
N VAL A 223 6.35 -3.90 19.25
CA VAL A 223 6.77 -4.41 17.93
C VAL A 223 8.27 -4.66 17.91
N MET A 224 9.08 -3.71 18.38
CA MET A 224 10.53 -3.85 18.46
C MET A 224 10.95 -4.98 19.40
N GLN A 225 10.32 -5.09 20.59
CA GLN A 225 10.60 -6.13 21.56
C GLN A 225 10.40 -7.53 20.94
N VAL A 226 9.26 -7.74 20.26
CA VAL A 226 8.95 -9.01 19.60
C VAL A 226 9.95 -9.28 18.48
N ALA A 227 10.24 -8.30 17.63
CA ALA A 227 11.21 -8.43 16.56
C ALA A 227 12.62 -8.76 17.06
N SER A 228 13.07 -8.10 18.15
CA SER A 228 14.39 -8.30 18.73
C SER A 228 14.56 -9.66 19.43
N GLN A 229 13.47 -10.27 19.90
CA GLN A 229 13.51 -11.59 20.55
C GLN A 229 13.61 -12.76 19.56
N ARG A 230 13.53 -12.50 18.27
CA ARG A 230 13.54 -13.54 17.23
C ARG A 230 14.85 -13.53 16.45
N PRO A 231 15.52 -14.66 16.30
CA PRO A 231 16.68 -14.80 15.42
C PRO A 231 16.31 -14.90 13.93
N ASP A 232 15.13 -14.43 13.54
CA ASP A 232 14.61 -14.46 12.19
C ASP A 232 15.06 -13.20 11.41
N PRO A 233 15.61 -13.33 10.18
CA PRO A 233 16.02 -12.21 9.35
C PRO A 233 14.88 -11.19 9.10
N ASN A 234 13.64 -11.65 8.97
CA ASN A 234 12.47 -10.78 8.75
C ASN A 234 12.17 -9.93 10.00
N ALA A 235 12.27 -10.52 11.19
CA ALA A 235 12.10 -9.79 12.44
C ALA A 235 13.22 -8.77 12.67
N ILE A 236 14.47 -9.12 12.32
CA ILE A 236 15.60 -8.20 12.37
C ILE A 236 15.41 -7.02 11.42
N LEU A 237 14.88 -7.26 10.20
CA LEU A 237 14.56 -6.20 9.25
C LEU A 237 13.57 -5.19 9.85
N VAL A 238 12.48 -5.68 10.44
CA VAL A 238 11.45 -4.82 11.07
C VAL A 238 12.05 -4.00 12.22
N ALA A 239 12.81 -4.64 13.11
CA ALA A 239 13.44 -3.97 14.25
C ALA A 239 14.36 -2.84 13.80
N ARG A 240 15.26 -3.11 12.85
CA ARG A 240 16.22 -2.13 12.33
C ARG A 240 15.51 -0.95 11.68
N ASP A 241 14.51 -1.18 10.81
CA ASP A 241 13.79 -0.12 10.11
C ASP A 241 13.04 0.80 11.10
N ILE A 242 12.52 0.25 12.20
CA ILE A 242 11.85 1.02 13.26
C ILE A 242 12.87 1.84 14.06
N GLU A 243 14.03 1.26 14.42
CA GLU A 243 15.10 1.96 15.14
C GLU A 243 15.61 3.16 14.33
N ASP A 244 15.87 2.97 13.03
CA ASP A 244 16.33 4.02 12.12
C ASP A 244 15.29 5.14 11.99
N GLU A 245 14.00 4.82 11.85
CA GLU A 245 12.93 5.82 11.77
C GLU A 245 12.75 6.58 13.09
N ASN A 246 12.79 5.89 14.23
CA ASN A 246 12.72 6.54 15.55
C ASN A 246 13.89 7.50 15.79
N ALA A 247 15.10 7.15 15.35
CA ALA A 247 16.26 8.03 15.44
C ALA A 247 16.06 9.31 14.60
N MET A 248 15.53 9.16 13.36
CA MET A 248 15.23 10.31 12.50
C MET A 248 14.13 11.20 13.08
N VAL A 249 13.03 10.63 13.59
CA VAL A 249 11.95 11.42 14.19
C VAL A 249 12.43 12.20 15.41
N LYS A 250 13.22 11.58 16.30
CA LYS A 250 13.78 12.26 17.49
C LYS A 250 14.75 13.39 17.13
N SER A 251 15.47 13.29 16.03
CA SER A 251 16.38 14.34 15.57
C SER A 251 15.66 15.52 14.91
N SER A 252 14.38 15.36 14.55
CA SER A 252 13.55 16.36 13.89
C SER A 252 12.55 17.08 14.82
N LEU A 253 12.44 16.63 16.07
CA LEU A 253 11.68 17.25 17.15
C LEU A 253 12.54 18.17 17.99
#